data_ea66a241477af05334301faa42db96be
#
_entry.id   ea66a241477af05334301faa42db96be
#
_cell.length_a   1.000
_cell.length_b   1.000
_cell.length_c   1.000
_cell.angle_alpha   90.00
_cell.angle_beta   90.00
_cell.angle_gamma   90.00
#
_symmetry.space_group_name_H-M   'P 1'
#
loop_
_entity.id
_entity.type
_entity.pdbx_description
1 polymer ?
#
loop_
_entity_poly.entity_id
_entity_poly.type
_entity_poly.pdbx_seq_one_letter_code
_entity_poly.pdbx_strand_id
1 'polypeptide(L)'
;MKFYSGFSLCKEKNLFEAYIKISEYTVCGFSYGAIKAFKHVKQELDNSNRVDTLQLFSPAFFQTKSDKFKRLQTLSYTKHKEKYLSEFINGCFYPYKHKNIQHSQTSLAELEELLYYEWNLDELKYLEDKGVRIEVYLGGEDKIIDLSSAQELFLEVATVTYIKSANHFLQIN
;
A
#
# COMPACT_ATOMS: atom_id res chain seq x y z
N MET A 1 12.96 -9.01 8.88
CA MET A 1 11.85 -8.57 8.00
C MET A 1 10.82 -7.81 8.82
N LYS A 2 10.37 -6.65 8.34
CA LYS A 2 9.32 -5.81 8.94
C LYS A 2 8.14 -5.67 7.96
N PHE A 3 6.91 -5.79 8.45
CA PHE A 3 5.69 -5.68 7.64
C PHE A 3 4.78 -4.59 8.20
N TYR A 4 4.31 -3.70 7.36
CA TYR A 4 3.38 -2.62 7.68
C TYR A 4 2.00 -2.91 7.10
N SER A 5 1.03 -2.97 8.00
CA SER A 5 -0.37 -3.27 7.67
C SER A 5 -1.09 -2.13 6.94
N GLY A 6 -2.09 -2.49 6.16
CA GLY A 6 -2.99 -1.56 5.48
C GLY A 6 -3.88 -0.77 6.44
N PHE A 7 -4.63 0.18 5.88
CA PHE A 7 -5.55 1.02 6.64
C PHE A 7 -6.63 0.19 7.32
N SER A 8 -6.82 0.39 8.63
CA SER A 8 -7.76 -0.34 9.48
C SER A 8 -7.49 -1.85 9.61
N LEU A 9 -6.29 -2.32 9.27
CA LEU A 9 -5.94 -3.74 9.26
C LEU A 9 -4.78 -4.05 10.21
N CYS A 10 -4.73 -5.33 10.63
CA CYS A 10 -3.57 -5.91 11.30
C CYS A 10 -3.48 -7.41 11.00
N LYS A 11 -2.24 -7.92 10.97
CA LYS A 11 -1.92 -9.35 10.76
C LYS A 11 -2.31 -9.93 9.39
N GLU A 12 -2.63 -9.11 8.39
CA GLU A 12 -2.95 -9.58 7.03
C GLU A 12 -1.74 -10.02 6.21
N LYS A 13 -0.54 -9.99 6.79
CA LYS A 13 0.72 -10.43 6.16
C LYS A 13 0.61 -11.80 5.49
N ASN A 14 -0.13 -12.73 6.09
CA ASN A 14 -0.32 -14.09 5.57
C ASN A 14 -0.97 -14.12 4.17
N LEU A 15 -1.71 -13.08 3.79
CA LEU A 15 -2.28 -12.99 2.43
C LEU A 15 -1.21 -12.77 1.35
N PHE A 16 -0.02 -12.30 1.74
CA PHE A 16 1.07 -11.96 0.85
C PHE A 16 2.27 -12.92 0.94
N GLU A 17 2.16 -14.02 1.69
CA GLU A 17 3.28 -14.95 1.93
C GLU A 17 3.91 -15.49 0.64
N ALA A 18 3.10 -15.69 -0.41
CA ALA A 18 3.58 -16.15 -1.71
C ALA A 18 4.53 -15.15 -2.42
N TYR A 19 4.47 -13.88 -2.02
CA TYR A 19 5.25 -12.79 -2.63
C TYR A 19 6.36 -12.27 -1.72
N ILE A 20 6.24 -12.50 -0.40
CA ILE A 20 7.16 -11.94 0.59
C ILE A 20 8.54 -12.60 0.49
N LYS A 21 9.56 -11.76 0.33
CA LYS A 21 10.96 -12.16 0.41
C LYS A 21 11.41 -12.19 1.86
N ILE A 22 11.65 -13.38 2.38
CA ILE A 22 12.04 -13.55 3.78
C ILE A 22 13.53 -13.23 3.94
N SER A 23 13.82 -12.06 4.50
CA SER A 23 15.17 -11.61 4.89
C SER A 23 15.05 -10.60 6.02
N GLU A 24 16.02 -10.53 6.92
CA GLU A 24 16.04 -9.51 7.99
C GLU A 24 16.13 -8.08 7.44
N TYR A 25 16.69 -7.90 6.24
CA TYR A 25 16.84 -6.61 5.54
C TYR A 25 15.71 -6.31 4.55
N THR A 26 14.60 -7.04 4.64
CA THR A 26 13.40 -6.79 3.82
C THR A 26 12.36 -6.02 4.65
N VAL A 27 11.85 -4.96 4.07
CA VAL A 27 10.70 -4.18 4.59
C VAL A 27 9.55 -4.31 3.61
N CYS A 28 8.37 -4.62 4.13
CA CYS A 28 7.16 -4.81 3.34
C CYS A 28 6.05 -3.87 3.81
N GLY A 29 5.18 -3.45 2.91
CA GLY A 29 3.98 -2.71 3.26
C GLY A 29 2.83 -2.97 2.29
N PHE A 30 1.62 -3.06 2.83
CA PHE A 30 0.40 -3.22 2.07
C PHE A 30 -0.44 -1.95 2.09
N SER A 31 -0.89 -1.47 0.93
CA SER A 31 -1.79 -0.32 0.81
C SER A 31 -1.25 0.91 1.56
N TYR A 32 -1.93 1.42 2.59
CA TYR A 32 -1.42 2.47 3.48
C TYR A 32 -0.11 2.08 4.17
N GLY A 33 0.06 0.81 4.51
CA GLY A 33 1.30 0.30 5.05
C GLY A 33 2.50 0.44 4.10
N ALA A 34 2.27 0.54 2.79
CA ALA A 34 3.32 0.81 1.81
C ALA A 34 3.96 2.19 2.03
N ILE A 35 3.16 3.21 2.37
CA ILE A 35 3.66 4.54 2.73
C ILE A 35 4.51 4.47 3.99
N LYS A 36 4.04 3.75 5.01
CA LYS A 36 4.78 3.56 6.28
C LYS A 36 6.10 2.79 6.05
N ALA A 37 6.07 1.77 5.19
CA ALA A 37 7.24 0.99 4.83
C ALA A 37 8.29 1.85 4.12
N PHE A 38 7.88 2.65 3.15
CA PHE A 38 8.74 3.60 2.44
C PHE A 38 9.40 4.61 3.40
N LYS A 39 8.60 5.27 4.24
CA LYS A 39 9.11 6.22 5.26
C LYS A 39 10.10 5.56 6.21
N HIS A 40 9.81 4.32 6.63
CA HIS A 40 10.73 3.57 7.49
C HIS A 40 12.06 3.26 6.78
N VAL A 41 12.03 2.79 5.53
CA VAL A 41 13.27 2.50 4.78
C VAL A 41 14.10 3.76 4.63
N LYS A 42 13.48 4.90 4.29
CA LYS A 42 14.18 6.19 4.21
C LYS A 42 14.87 6.54 5.53
N GLN A 43 14.15 6.42 6.66
CA GLN A 43 14.70 6.67 7.99
C GLN A 43 15.87 5.71 8.34
N GLU A 44 15.76 4.43 7.99
CA GLU A 44 16.85 3.46 8.23
C GLU A 44 18.10 3.83 7.43
N LEU A 45 17.96 4.22 6.16
CA LEU A 45 19.08 4.66 5.33
C LEU A 45 19.72 5.94 5.86
N ASP A 46 18.93 6.91 6.32
CA ASP A 46 19.41 8.16 6.93
C ASP A 46 20.21 7.87 8.21
N ASN A 47 19.84 6.80 8.95
CA ASN A 47 20.56 6.31 10.11
C ASN A 47 21.74 5.36 9.77
N SER A 48 22.08 5.21 8.47
CA SER A 48 23.10 4.30 7.98
C SER A 48 22.85 2.82 8.27
N ASN A 49 21.59 2.44 8.48
CA ASN A 49 21.17 1.05 8.65
C ASN A 49 20.95 0.39 7.29
N ARG A 50 21.22 -0.90 7.22
CA ARG A 50 21.08 -1.68 5.99
C ARG A 50 19.63 -2.03 5.73
N VAL A 51 19.15 -1.75 4.51
CA VAL A 51 17.92 -2.30 3.94
C VAL A 51 18.22 -2.76 2.51
N ASP A 52 17.90 -4.02 2.18
CA ASP A 52 18.19 -4.59 0.86
C ASP A 52 16.98 -4.53 -0.07
N THR A 53 15.77 -4.68 0.49
CA THR A 53 14.56 -4.79 -0.33
C THR A 53 13.37 -4.09 0.34
N LEU A 54 12.68 -3.27 -0.45
CA LEU A 54 11.38 -2.70 -0.12
C LEU A 54 10.31 -3.35 -1.00
N GLN A 55 9.36 -4.07 -0.42
CA GLN A 55 8.23 -4.66 -1.13
C GLN A 55 6.94 -3.90 -0.83
N LEU A 56 6.28 -3.41 -1.88
CA LEU A 56 5.05 -2.64 -1.81
C LEU A 56 3.92 -3.45 -2.45
N PHE A 57 2.95 -3.87 -1.65
CA PHE A 57 1.78 -4.62 -2.10
C PHE A 57 0.60 -3.67 -2.27
N SER A 58 0.10 -3.51 -3.49
CA SER A 58 -0.99 -2.58 -3.84
C SER A 58 -0.84 -1.23 -3.12
N PRO A 59 0.28 -0.51 -3.28
CA PRO A 59 0.54 0.71 -2.52
C PRO A 59 -0.59 1.71 -2.70
N ALA A 60 -1.01 2.35 -1.61
CA ALA A 60 -2.04 3.39 -1.67
C ALA A 60 -1.62 4.50 -2.64
N PHE A 61 -2.45 4.77 -3.64
CA PHE A 61 -2.17 5.73 -4.69
C PHE A 61 -3.42 6.55 -5.02
N PHE A 62 -3.52 7.72 -4.39
CA PHE A 62 -4.66 8.63 -4.50
C PHE A 62 -4.29 10.04 -4.96
N GLN A 63 -3.02 10.28 -5.27
CA GLN A 63 -2.53 11.61 -5.65
C GLN A 63 -3.19 12.17 -6.90
N THR A 64 -3.67 11.32 -7.80
CA THR A 64 -4.40 11.70 -9.02
C THR A 64 -5.90 11.92 -8.79
N LYS A 65 -6.42 11.55 -7.62
CA LYS A 65 -7.84 11.77 -7.29
C LYS A 65 -8.10 13.23 -6.94
N SER A 66 -9.28 13.72 -7.35
CA SER A 66 -9.68 15.11 -7.09
C SER A 66 -9.86 15.38 -5.59
N ASP A 67 -9.67 16.65 -5.19
CA ASP A 67 -9.95 17.10 -3.83
C ASP A 67 -11.39 16.84 -3.40
N LYS A 68 -12.33 16.93 -4.34
CA LYS A 68 -13.74 16.58 -4.08
C LYS A 68 -13.87 15.11 -3.65
N PHE A 69 -13.21 14.19 -4.35
CA PHE A 69 -13.19 12.78 -3.98
C PHE A 69 -12.62 12.59 -2.58
N LYS A 70 -11.43 13.15 -2.30
CA LYS A 70 -10.75 13.02 -1.00
C LYS A 70 -11.60 13.57 0.14
N ARG A 71 -12.22 14.75 -0.02
CA ARG A 71 -13.16 15.34 0.96
C ARG A 71 -14.39 14.46 1.21
N LEU A 72 -14.94 13.83 0.18
CA LEU A 72 -16.06 12.90 0.35
C LEU A 72 -15.68 11.67 1.15
N GLN A 73 -14.46 11.14 0.98
CA GLN A 73 -13.96 10.02 1.78
C GLN A 73 -13.87 10.41 3.27
N THR A 74 -13.22 11.54 3.59
CA THR A 74 -13.08 12.02 4.97
C THR A 74 -14.42 12.33 5.61
N LEU A 75 -15.36 12.92 4.87
CA LEU A 75 -16.71 13.20 5.35
C LEU A 75 -17.49 11.91 5.65
N SER A 76 -17.43 10.92 4.77
CA SER A 76 -18.09 9.62 4.95
C SER A 76 -17.52 8.88 6.17
N TYR A 77 -16.20 8.88 6.32
CA TYR A 77 -15.54 8.30 7.48
C TYR A 77 -15.98 8.99 8.78
N THR A 78 -15.99 10.32 8.81
CA THR A 78 -16.37 11.08 10.01
C THR A 78 -17.82 10.86 10.42
N LYS A 79 -18.75 10.79 9.45
CA LYS A 79 -20.16 10.63 9.71
C LYS A 79 -20.59 9.19 10.01
N HIS A 80 -19.98 8.21 9.34
CA HIS A 80 -20.43 6.82 9.35
C HIS A 80 -19.22 5.86 9.29
N LYS A 81 -18.32 5.97 10.27
CA LYS A 81 -17.03 5.27 10.30
C LYS A 81 -17.14 3.77 10.03
N GLU A 82 -18.01 3.06 10.75
CA GLU A 82 -18.15 1.61 10.61
C GLU A 82 -18.63 1.20 9.22
N LYS A 83 -19.61 1.91 8.69
CA LYS A 83 -20.11 1.68 7.33
C LYS A 83 -19.02 1.95 6.30
N TYR A 84 -18.31 3.07 6.44
CA TYR A 84 -17.20 3.43 5.56
C TYR A 84 -16.12 2.34 5.52
N LEU A 85 -15.68 1.87 6.70
CA LEU A 85 -14.68 0.82 6.80
C LEU A 85 -15.16 -0.50 6.19
N SER A 86 -16.42 -0.87 6.42
CA SER A 86 -17.02 -2.07 5.82
C SER A 86 -17.04 -1.98 4.29
N GLU A 87 -17.47 -0.86 3.72
CA GLU A 87 -17.52 -0.64 2.27
C GLU A 87 -16.11 -0.62 1.66
N PHE A 88 -15.15 0.01 2.33
CA PHE A 88 -13.74 0.04 1.92
C PHE A 88 -13.17 -1.37 1.85
N ILE A 89 -13.33 -2.18 2.89
CA ILE A 89 -12.84 -3.57 2.94
C ILE A 89 -13.53 -4.44 1.89
N ASN A 90 -14.85 -4.28 1.70
CA ASN A 90 -15.57 -4.96 0.63
C ASN A 90 -14.98 -4.64 -0.74
N GLY A 91 -14.65 -3.38 -0.99
CA GLY A 91 -13.96 -2.93 -2.20
C GLY A 91 -12.58 -3.56 -2.38
N CYS A 92 -11.82 -3.73 -1.30
CA CYS A 92 -10.50 -4.37 -1.34
C CYS A 92 -10.57 -5.85 -1.75
N PHE A 93 -11.63 -6.56 -1.35
CA PHE A 93 -11.83 -7.97 -1.72
C PHE A 93 -12.51 -8.18 -3.08
N TYR A 94 -13.21 -7.15 -3.60
CA TYR A 94 -13.89 -7.28 -4.89
C TYR A 94 -12.90 -7.68 -6.00
N PRO A 95 -13.22 -8.62 -6.93
CA PRO A 95 -14.51 -9.32 -7.09
C PRO A 95 -14.59 -10.66 -6.33
N TYR A 96 -13.67 -10.96 -5.46
CA TYR A 96 -13.55 -12.27 -4.81
C TYR A 96 -14.20 -12.32 -3.42
N LYS A 97 -14.24 -13.52 -2.85
CA LYS A 97 -14.76 -13.74 -1.51
C LYS A 97 -13.81 -13.18 -0.45
N HIS A 98 -14.36 -12.68 0.63
CA HIS A 98 -13.59 -12.24 1.79
C HIS A 98 -12.79 -13.39 2.40
N LYS A 99 -11.54 -13.12 2.71
CA LYS A 99 -10.73 -13.96 3.60
C LYS A 99 -10.77 -13.39 5.01
N ASN A 100 -10.45 -14.23 5.99
CA ASN A 100 -10.39 -13.78 7.37
C ASN A 100 -9.23 -12.80 7.56
N ILE A 101 -9.57 -11.59 7.99
CA ILE A 101 -8.64 -10.51 8.31
C ILE A 101 -8.95 -9.96 9.70
N GLN A 102 -7.94 -9.39 10.33
CA GLN A 102 -8.11 -8.71 11.61
C GLN A 102 -8.10 -7.19 11.41
N HIS A 103 -8.96 -6.52 12.14
CA HIS A 103 -9.08 -5.06 12.10
C HIS A 103 -8.28 -4.41 13.22
N SER A 104 -7.72 -3.24 12.95
CA SER A 104 -7.13 -2.33 13.93
C SER A 104 -7.95 -1.06 14.03
N GLN A 105 -7.79 -0.37 15.15
CA GLN A 105 -8.33 0.99 15.25
C GLN A 105 -7.59 1.90 14.28
N THR A 106 -8.32 2.86 13.72
CA THR A 106 -7.78 3.86 12.80
C THR A 106 -8.37 5.23 13.11
N SER A 107 -7.66 6.27 12.70
CA SER A 107 -8.02 7.67 12.90
C SER A 107 -8.32 8.40 11.59
N LEU A 108 -8.97 9.56 11.69
CA LEU A 108 -9.17 10.45 10.54
C LEU A 108 -7.82 10.93 9.98
N ALA A 109 -6.85 11.21 10.85
CA ALA A 109 -5.52 11.64 10.42
C ALA A 109 -4.80 10.59 9.56
N GLU A 110 -4.96 9.29 9.88
CA GLU A 110 -4.41 8.20 9.04
C GLU A 110 -5.11 8.13 7.69
N LEU A 111 -6.43 8.36 7.64
CA LEU A 111 -7.17 8.41 6.38
C LEU A 111 -6.74 9.62 5.54
N GLU A 112 -6.55 10.77 6.15
CA GLU A 112 -6.07 11.97 5.46
C GLU A 112 -4.64 11.76 4.93
N GLU A 113 -3.74 11.19 5.73
CA GLU A 113 -2.40 10.83 5.26
C GLU A 113 -2.46 9.88 4.06
N LEU A 114 -3.28 8.84 4.12
CA LEU A 114 -3.50 7.88 3.04
C LEU A 114 -3.98 8.57 1.75
N LEU A 115 -4.94 9.50 1.84
CA LEU A 115 -5.58 10.13 0.69
C LEU A 115 -4.74 11.23 0.05
N TYR A 116 -3.97 11.95 0.87
CA TYR A 116 -3.18 13.12 0.43
C TYR A 116 -1.70 12.82 0.28
N TYR A 117 -1.26 11.59 0.53
CA TYR A 117 0.13 11.22 0.29
C TYR A 117 0.45 11.28 -1.19
N GLU A 118 1.58 11.88 -1.51
CA GLU A 118 2.12 11.97 -2.86
C GLU A 118 3.44 11.20 -2.95
N TRP A 119 3.46 10.18 -3.79
CA TRP A 119 4.68 9.46 -4.10
C TRP A 119 5.60 10.37 -4.92
N ASN A 120 6.80 10.56 -4.43
CA ASN A 120 7.80 11.40 -5.06
C ASN A 120 8.86 10.51 -5.75
N LEU A 121 9.04 10.71 -7.05
CA LEU A 121 9.96 9.92 -7.86
C LEU A 121 11.42 10.09 -7.41
N ASP A 122 11.84 11.31 -7.06
CA ASP A 122 13.22 11.57 -6.64
C ASP A 122 13.53 10.89 -5.29
N GLU A 123 12.55 10.85 -4.39
CA GLU A 123 12.70 10.12 -3.13
C GLU A 123 12.77 8.61 -3.33
N LEU A 124 12.03 8.06 -4.29
CA LEU A 124 12.11 6.64 -4.65
C LEU A 124 13.46 6.32 -5.31
N LYS A 125 13.95 7.16 -6.22
CA LYS A 125 15.30 7.04 -6.82
C LYS A 125 16.40 7.11 -5.77
N TYR A 126 16.25 7.95 -4.75
CA TYR A 126 17.19 7.99 -3.64
C TYR A 126 17.35 6.62 -2.95
N LEU A 127 16.28 5.86 -2.76
CA LEU A 127 16.37 4.51 -2.19
C LEU A 127 17.13 3.57 -3.13
N GLU A 128 16.83 3.64 -4.43
CA GLU A 128 17.51 2.84 -5.47
C GLU A 128 19.02 3.16 -5.52
N ASP A 129 19.38 4.44 -5.50
CA ASP A 129 20.78 4.91 -5.47
C ASP A 129 21.53 4.43 -4.21
N LYS A 130 20.81 4.20 -3.10
CA LYS A 130 21.34 3.58 -1.88
C LYS A 130 21.43 2.05 -1.94
N GLY A 131 21.06 1.46 -3.07
CA GLY A 131 21.14 0.02 -3.31
C GLY A 131 19.91 -0.77 -2.81
N VAL A 132 18.82 -0.10 -2.42
CA VAL A 132 17.57 -0.77 -2.06
C VAL A 132 16.84 -1.20 -3.33
N ARG A 133 16.52 -2.49 -3.43
CA ARG A 133 15.66 -3.01 -4.49
C ARG A 133 14.20 -2.71 -4.15
N ILE A 134 13.52 -1.98 -5.01
CA ILE A 134 12.09 -1.70 -4.86
C ILE A 134 11.30 -2.69 -5.72
N GLU A 135 10.39 -3.43 -5.10
CA GLU A 135 9.51 -4.40 -5.76
C GLU A 135 8.05 -3.99 -5.48
N VAL A 136 7.27 -3.79 -6.53
CA VAL A 136 5.87 -3.36 -6.42
C VAL A 136 4.96 -4.42 -7.04
N TYR A 137 3.90 -4.78 -6.34
CA TYR A 137 2.93 -5.77 -6.77
C TYR A 137 1.57 -5.08 -6.94
N LEU A 138 0.98 -5.20 -8.13
CA LEU A 138 -0.28 -4.55 -8.49
C LEU A 138 -1.30 -5.57 -9.02
N GLY A 139 -2.50 -5.48 -8.51
CA GLY A 139 -3.62 -6.32 -8.96
C GLY A 139 -4.42 -5.64 -10.05
N GLY A 140 -4.68 -6.33 -11.18
CA GLY A 140 -5.42 -5.79 -12.31
C GLY A 140 -6.91 -5.56 -12.04
N GLU A 141 -7.49 -6.26 -11.05
CA GLU A 141 -8.87 -6.07 -10.59
C GLU A 141 -8.98 -5.13 -9.37
N ASP A 142 -7.88 -4.48 -8.99
CA ASP A 142 -7.87 -3.50 -7.92
C ASP A 142 -8.78 -2.29 -8.28
N LYS A 143 -9.80 -2.03 -7.46
CA LYS A 143 -10.74 -0.91 -7.62
C LYS A 143 -10.52 0.20 -6.59
N ILE A 144 -9.49 0.07 -5.75
CA ILE A 144 -9.20 1.02 -4.66
C ILE A 144 -8.32 2.15 -5.15
N ILE A 145 -7.21 1.83 -5.81
CA ILE A 145 -6.21 2.79 -6.23
C ILE A 145 -6.39 3.23 -7.70
N ASP A 146 -5.69 4.28 -8.09
CA ASP A 146 -5.47 4.58 -9.51
C ASP A 146 -4.33 3.72 -10.05
N LEU A 147 -4.73 2.53 -10.53
CA LEU A 147 -3.80 1.48 -10.94
C LEU A 147 -2.89 1.91 -12.10
N SER A 148 -3.44 2.61 -13.09
CA SER A 148 -2.68 3.04 -14.29
C SER A 148 -1.58 4.01 -13.91
N SER A 149 -1.93 5.05 -13.16
CA SER A 149 -0.97 6.07 -12.73
C SER A 149 0.05 5.52 -11.72
N ALA A 150 -0.37 4.59 -10.84
CA ALA A 150 0.55 3.89 -9.95
C ALA A 150 1.57 3.05 -10.72
N GLN A 151 1.10 2.29 -11.71
CA GLN A 151 1.98 1.47 -12.55
C GLN A 151 2.97 2.34 -13.32
N GLU A 152 2.52 3.43 -13.93
CA GLU A 152 3.37 4.37 -14.68
C GLU A 152 4.48 4.93 -13.78
N LEU A 153 4.15 5.44 -12.60
CA LEU A 153 5.13 6.00 -11.68
C LEU A 153 6.14 4.96 -11.20
N PHE A 154 5.68 3.81 -10.75
CA PHE A 154 6.57 2.80 -10.15
C PHE A 154 7.44 2.09 -11.18
N LEU A 155 7.06 2.02 -12.46
CA LEU A 155 7.91 1.46 -13.51
C LEU A 155 9.21 2.27 -13.73
N GLU A 156 9.25 3.52 -13.32
CA GLU A 156 10.45 4.37 -13.42
C GLU A 156 11.57 3.97 -12.45
N VAL A 157 11.25 3.27 -11.34
CA VAL A 157 12.19 3.06 -10.22
C VAL A 157 12.11 1.67 -9.59
N ALA A 158 11.19 0.82 -10.00
CA ALA A 158 10.90 -0.44 -9.33
C ALA A 158 10.71 -1.59 -10.31
N THR A 159 10.93 -2.80 -9.82
CA THR A 159 10.40 -3.99 -10.49
C THR A 159 8.91 -4.10 -10.20
N VAL A 160 8.07 -3.89 -11.20
CA VAL A 160 6.61 -3.97 -11.05
C VAL A 160 6.10 -5.33 -11.52
N THR A 161 5.46 -6.06 -10.60
CA THR A 161 4.74 -7.30 -10.89
C THR A 161 3.26 -7.01 -11.02
N TYR A 162 2.74 -7.05 -12.25
CA TYR A 162 1.33 -6.87 -12.53
C TYR A 162 0.61 -8.22 -12.62
N ILE A 163 -0.39 -8.45 -11.77
CA ILE A 163 -1.16 -9.70 -11.70
C ILE A 163 -2.56 -9.43 -12.22
N LYS A 164 -2.82 -9.75 -13.49
CA LYS A 164 -4.02 -9.35 -14.23
C LYS A 164 -5.34 -9.64 -13.51
N SER A 165 -5.47 -10.79 -12.85
CA SER A 165 -6.70 -11.22 -12.18
C SER A 165 -6.70 -10.94 -10.68
N ALA A 166 -5.71 -10.27 -10.13
CA ALA A 166 -5.65 -10.02 -8.69
C ALA A 166 -6.41 -8.76 -8.27
N ASN A 167 -7.05 -8.81 -7.10
CA ASN A 167 -7.69 -7.66 -6.45
C ASN A 167 -6.67 -6.84 -5.61
N HIS A 168 -7.16 -5.91 -4.77
CA HIS A 168 -6.31 -5.08 -3.90
C HIS A 168 -5.48 -5.90 -2.92
N PHE A 169 -5.97 -7.05 -2.42
CA PHE A 169 -5.22 -7.99 -1.59
C PHE A 169 -4.33 -8.95 -2.38
N LEU A 170 -4.15 -8.75 -3.67
CA LEU A 170 -3.46 -9.66 -4.60
C LEU A 170 -4.05 -11.08 -4.62
N GLN A 171 -5.31 -11.21 -4.26
CA GLN A 171 -6.08 -12.44 -4.34
C GLN A 171 -6.55 -12.65 -5.79
N ILE A 172 -6.47 -13.89 -6.28
CA ILE A 172 -6.81 -14.27 -7.66
C ILE A 172 -8.04 -15.18 -7.77
N ASN A 173 -8.65 -15.55 -6.63
CA ASN A 173 -9.82 -16.43 -6.51
C ASN A 173 -10.56 -16.25 -5.18
#